data_7ff1b4e2daf4b5344717be01febeddd7
#
_entry.id   7ff1b4e2daf4b5344717be01febeddd7
#
_cell.length_a   1.000
_cell.length_b   1.000
_cell.length_c   1.000
_cell.angle_alpha   90.00
_cell.angle_beta   90.00
_cell.angle_gamma   90.00
#
_symmetry.space_group_name_H-M   'P 1'
#
loop_
_entity.id
_entity.type
_entity.pdbx_description
1 polymer ?
#
loop_
_entity_poly.entity_id
_entity_poly.type
_entity_poly.pdbx_seq_one_letter_code
_entity_poly.pdbx_strand_id
1 'polypeptide(L)'
;MKIIGLVLVLVCTFGGLLVTMSFDFTKFMKLMTLIFTAMPGEVVIIMGCAISAFLVANTSETIKGSIKYMSSLTKPAAYSKEDYVDLMSMMFTVFKLARTKGWLALETHIEQPEESDVFAQFPSFQHNHHALVFLCDYLRIISLGNENPHELEALMDEEIETIEHHEGHPGHAVQTMADGIPALGIVAAVLGVIKTMASISEPPEVLGKLIGGALVGTFLGVWLSYGMVAPIASAMTTKAETEVMYYKCMKVAIIAFLNGAAPQVAVEFARKFLPHDIQPSFQELEEKLNELPAPGA
;
A
#
# COMPACT_ATOMS: atom_id res chain seq x y z
N MET A 1 8.37 10.61 -6.04
CA MET A 1 9.50 10.07 -5.24
C MET A 1 9.82 8.61 -5.59
N LYS A 2 8.83 7.68 -5.62
CA LYS A 2 9.06 6.23 -5.84
C LYS A 2 9.79 5.91 -7.16
N ILE A 3 9.38 6.52 -8.27
CA ILE A 3 10.05 6.36 -9.59
C ILE A 3 11.50 6.87 -9.55
N ILE A 4 11.73 8.00 -8.87
CA ILE A 4 13.07 8.58 -8.71
C ILE A 4 13.98 7.59 -7.97
N GLY A 5 13.48 6.94 -6.92
CA GLY A 5 14.21 5.91 -6.19
C GLY A 5 14.63 4.74 -7.08
N LEU A 6 13.73 4.21 -7.91
CA LEU A 6 14.04 3.12 -8.85
C LEU A 6 15.08 3.55 -9.91
N VAL A 7 14.99 4.78 -10.40
CA VAL A 7 15.99 5.32 -11.33
C VAL A 7 17.36 5.48 -10.65
N LEU A 8 17.38 5.93 -9.38
CA LEU A 8 18.62 6.05 -8.62
C LEU A 8 19.29 4.70 -8.37
N VAL A 9 18.54 3.61 -8.18
CA VAL A 9 19.12 2.26 -8.09
C VAL A 9 19.90 1.92 -9.36
N LEU A 10 19.34 2.19 -10.54
CA LEU A 10 20.02 1.99 -11.82
C LEU A 10 21.28 2.86 -11.94
N VAL A 11 21.12 4.16 -11.66
CA VAL A 11 22.23 5.12 -11.77
C VAL A 11 23.38 4.79 -10.80
N CYS A 12 23.07 4.45 -9.55
CA CYS A 12 24.09 4.10 -8.56
C CYS A 12 24.79 2.78 -8.90
N THR A 13 24.06 1.77 -9.40
CA THR A 13 24.66 0.48 -9.78
C THR A 13 25.61 0.64 -10.96
N PHE A 14 25.13 1.20 -12.05
CA PHE A 14 25.95 1.30 -13.28
C PHE A 14 26.92 2.48 -13.25
N GLY A 15 26.56 3.58 -12.58
CA GLY A 15 27.46 4.70 -12.34
C GLY A 15 28.61 4.32 -11.41
N GLY A 16 28.31 3.59 -10.30
CA GLY A 16 29.33 3.02 -9.41
C GLY A 16 30.29 2.09 -10.15
N LEU A 17 29.77 1.24 -11.03
CA LEU A 17 30.59 0.38 -11.87
C LEU A 17 31.55 1.18 -12.76
N LEU A 18 31.09 2.28 -13.37
CA LEU A 18 31.94 3.16 -14.17
C LEU A 18 33.04 3.81 -13.32
N VAL A 19 32.74 4.21 -12.10
CA VAL A 19 33.74 4.76 -11.15
C VAL A 19 34.81 3.73 -10.81
N THR A 20 34.40 2.46 -10.50
CA THR A 20 35.38 1.39 -10.20
C THR A 20 36.32 1.09 -11.38
N MET A 21 35.91 1.39 -12.60
CA MET A 21 36.71 1.27 -13.80
C MET A 21 37.55 2.54 -14.12
N SER A 22 37.71 3.46 -13.16
CA SER A 22 38.45 4.71 -13.32
C SER A 22 37.98 5.52 -14.54
N PHE A 23 36.68 5.50 -14.84
CA PHE A 23 36.05 6.15 -15.99
C PHE A 23 36.57 5.66 -17.36
N ASP A 24 37.19 4.45 -17.45
CA ASP A 24 37.53 3.82 -18.71
C ASP A 24 36.25 3.35 -19.44
N PHE A 25 35.73 4.23 -20.26
CA PHE A 25 34.48 4.01 -20.98
C PHE A 25 34.57 2.82 -21.96
N THR A 26 35.74 2.51 -22.47
CA THR A 26 35.93 1.37 -23.39
C THR A 26 35.76 0.04 -22.65
N LYS A 27 36.38 -0.10 -21.47
CA LYS A 27 36.22 -1.28 -20.63
C LYS A 27 34.78 -1.40 -20.10
N PHE A 28 34.20 -0.27 -19.68
CA PHE A 28 32.81 -0.21 -19.24
C PHE A 28 31.87 -0.73 -20.33
N MET A 29 31.97 -0.25 -21.57
CA MET A 29 31.11 -0.70 -22.68
C MET A 29 31.30 -2.19 -23.01
N LYS A 30 32.51 -2.74 -22.92
CA LYS A 30 32.72 -4.18 -23.08
C LYS A 30 32.02 -4.99 -22.01
N LEU A 31 32.08 -4.57 -20.75
CA LEU A 31 31.42 -5.23 -19.64
C LEU A 31 29.87 -5.11 -19.75
N MET A 32 29.39 -3.92 -20.10
CA MET A 32 27.96 -3.72 -20.36
C MET A 32 27.43 -4.62 -21.47
N THR A 33 28.20 -4.78 -22.57
CA THR A 33 27.83 -5.70 -23.63
C THR A 33 27.74 -7.15 -23.13
N LEU A 34 28.67 -7.60 -22.28
CA LEU A 34 28.61 -8.92 -21.67
C LEU A 34 27.35 -9.09 -20.81
N ILE A 35 27.07 -8.12 -19.95
CA ILE A 35 25.86 -8.13 -19.09
C ILE A 35 24.61 -8.19 -19.95
N PHE A 36 24.44 -7.28 -20.91
CA PHE A 36 23.24 -7.22 -21.74
C PHE A 36 23.05 -8.41 -22.67
N THR A 37 24.13 -9.08 -23.09
CA THR A 37 24.00 -10.31 -23.90
C THR A 37 23.61 -11.53 -23.09
N ALA A 38 24.00 -11.62 -21.81
CA ALA A 38 23.59 -12.69 -20.90
C ALA A 38 22.18 -12.45 -20.31
N MET A 39 21.83 -11.20 -20.08
CA MET A 39 20.62 -10.76 -19.36
C MET A 39 19.31 -11.42 -19.82
N PRO A 40 18.99 -11.55 -21.14
CA PRO A 40 17.70 -12.07 -21.58
C PRO A 40 17.43 -13.49 -21.09
N GLY A 41 18.41 -14.37 -21.14
CA GLY A 41 18.29 -15.76 -20.67
C GLY A 41 18.12 -15.83 -19.16
N GLU A 42 18.94 -15.09 -18.42
CA GLU A 42 18.92 -15.04 -16.96
C GLU A 42 17.61 -14.46 -16.44
N VAL A 43 17.12 -13.36 -17.04
CA VAL A 43 15.84 -12.75 -16.69
C VAL A 43 14.67 -13.72 -16.91
N VAL A 44 14.65 -14.48 -18.02
CA VAL A 44 13.59 -15.47 -18.27
C VAL A 44 13.59 -16.56 -17.20
N ILE A 45 14.76 -17.06 -16.80
CA ILE A 45 14.86 -18.06 -15.74
C ILE A 45 14.38 -17.48 -14.41
N ILE A 46 14.95 -16.37 -13.98
CA ILE A 46 14.70 -15.76 -12.66
C ILE A 46 13.26 -15.29 -12.55
N MET A 47 12.84 -14.39 -13.45
CA MET A 47 11.50 -13.80 -13.37
C MET A 47 10.41 -14.78 -13.80
N GLY A 48 10.69 -15.65 -14.79
CA GLY A 48 9.75 -16.70 -15.20
C GLY A 48 9.43 -17.65 -14.04
N CYS A 49 10.44 -18.15 -13.34
CA CYS A 49 10.25 -19.00 -12.16
C CYS A 49 9.59 -18.22 -11.00
N ALA A 50 10.01 -16.97 -10.73
CA ALA A 50 9.42 -16.15 -9.68
C ALA A 50 7.91 -15.89 -9.92
N ILE A 51 7.55 -15.49 -11.14
CA ILE A 51 6.16 -15.27 -11.52
C ILE A 51 5.37 -16.57 -11.46
N SER A 52 5.93 -17.68 -11.95
CA SER A 52 5.26 -18.99 -11.89
C SER A 52 5.00 -19.42 -10.44
N ALA A 53 5.99 -19.27 -9.57
CA ALA A 53 5.84 -19.56 -8.14
C ALA A 53 4.79 -18.64 -7.48
N PHE A 54 4.78 -17.35 -7.82
CA PHE A 54 3.78 -16.40 -7.35
C PHE A 54 2.36 -16.80 -7.79
N LEU A 55 2.17 -17.22 -9.04
CA LEU A 55 0.87 -17.66 -9.56
C LEU A 55 0.37 -18.96 -8.88
N VAL A 56 1.28 -19.87 -8.54
CA VAL A 56 0.93 -21.13 -7.84
C VAL A 56 0.57 -20.87 -6.38
N ALA A 57 1.27 -19.93 -5.72
CA ALA A 57 1.12 -19.68 -4.30
C ALA A 57 -0.10 -18.81 -3.94
N ASN A 58 -0.66 -18.05 -4.90
CA ASN A 58 -1.64 -17.01 -4.60
C ASN A 58 -2.98 -17.24 -5.31
N THR A 59 -4.04 -16.70 -4.68
CA THR A 59 -5.38 -16.71 -5.27
C THR A 59 -5.49 -15.70 -6.42
N SER A 60 -6.48 -15.88 -7.29
CA SER A 60 -6.76 -14.93 -8.37
C SER A 60 -7.08 -13.52 -7.87
N GLU A 61 -7.63 -13.40 -6.68
CA GLU A 61 -7.93 -12.13 -6.02
C GLU A 61 -6.63 -11.41 -5.60
N THR A 62 -5.71 -12.12 -4.94
CA THR A 62 -4.39 -11.60 -4.56
C THR A 62 -3.59 -11.16 -5.78
N ILE A 63 -3.63 -11.92 -6.87
CA ILE A 63 -2.94 -11.58 -8.12
C ILE A 63 -3.50 -10.27 -8.71
N LYS A 64 -4.83 -10.15 -8.81
CA LYS A 64 -5.49 -8.93 -9.29
C LYS A 64 -5.21 -7.73 -8.36
N GLY A 65 -5.27 -7.94 -7.05
CA GLY A 65 -4.94 -6.95 -6.04
C GLY A 65 -3.50 -6.45 -6.19
N SER A 66 -2.54 -7.36 -6.38
CA SER A 66 -1.12 -7.01 -6.59
C SER A 66 -0.93 -6.12 -7.82
N ILE A 67 -1.59 -6.43 -8.93
CA ILE A 67 -1.54 -5.61 -10.15
C ILE A 67 -2.18 -4.24 -9.91
N LYS A 68 -3.36 -4.19 -9.24
CA LYS A 68 -4.06 -2.95 -8.88
C LYS A 68 -3.18 -2.06 -8.00
N TYR A 69 -2.61 -2.59 -6.91
CA TYR A 69 -1.74 -1.82 -6.00
C TYR A 69 -0.47 -1.36 -6.70
N MET A 70 0.19 -2.22 -7.47
CA MET A 70 1.39 -1.86 -8.22
C MET A 70 1.11 -0.71 -9.20
N SER A 71 0.02 -0.76 -9.96
CA SER A 71 -0.38 0.32 -10.88
C SER A 71 -0.73 1.62 -10.15
N SER A 72 -1.19 1.53 -8.91
CA SER A 72 -1.59 2.66 -8.09
C SER A 72 -0.44 3.34 -7.35
N LEU A 73 0.78 2.77 -7.36
CA LEU A 73 1.94 3.34 -6.66
C LEU A 73 2.40 4.70 -7.20
N THR A 74 2.06 5.00 -8.45
CA THR A 74 2.33 6.29 -9.10
C THR A 74 1.29 7.36 -8.77
N LYS A 75 0.13 6.95 -8.24
CA LYS A 75 -0.94 7.86 -7.83
C LYS A 75 -0.67 8.42 -6.42
N PRO A 76 -1.24 9.59 -6.06
CA PRO A 76 -1.14 10.12 -4.71
C PRO A 76 -1.67 9.13 -3.66
N ALA A 77 -1.48 9.46 -2.38
CA ALA A 77 -2.05 8.71 -1.27
C ALA A 77 -3.58 8.55 -1.45
N ALA A 78 -4.13 7.47 -0.90
CA ALA A 78 -5.57 7.20 -1.02
C ALA A 78 -6.41 8.31 -0.38
N TYR A 79 -5.91 8.85 0.75
CA TYR A 79 -6.56 9.95 1.48
C TYR A 79 -5.56 11.07 1.74
N SER A 80 -5.98 12.28 1.42
CA SER A 80 -5.26 13.53 1.70
C SER A 80 -5.65 14.07 3.08
N LYS A 81 -4.97 15.12 3.51
CA LYS A 81 -5.34 15.84 4.74
C LYS A 81 -6.76 16.39 4.67
N GLU A 82 -7.18 16.88 3.50
CA GLU A 82 -8.52 17.38 3.24
C GLU A 82 -9.58 16.28 3.40
N ASP A 83 -9.31 15.06 2.93
CA ASP A 83 -10.23 13.93 3.08
C ASP A 83 -10.44 13.56 4.56
N TYR A 84 -9.41 13.69 5.39
CA TYR A 84 -9.55 13.51 6.85
C TYR A 84 -10.32 14.66 7.52
N VAL A 85 -10.16 15.90 7.05
CA VAL A 85 -10.97 17.03 7.53
C VAL A 85 -12.44 16.82 7.18
N ASP A 86 -12.73 16.39 5.96
CA ASP A 86 -14.09 16.07 5.52
C ASP A 86 -14.69 14.90 6.31
N LEU A 87 -13.92 13.83 6.56
CA LEU A 87 -14.33 12.73 7.42
C LEU A 87 -14.72 13.21 8.82
N MET A 88 -13.86 13.97 9.48
CA MET A 88 -14.12 14.47 10.84
C MET A 88 -15.29 15.44 10.87
N SER A 89 -15.47 16.25 9.83
CA SER A 89 -16.60 17.18 9.68
C SER A 89 -17.92 16.43 9.50
N MET A 90 -17.91 15.37 8.72
CA MET A 90 -19.05 14.46 8.54
C MET A 90 -19.40 13.77 9.85
N MET A 91 -18.41 13.18 10.54
CA MET A 91 -18.64 12.53 11.84
C MET A 91 -19.17 13.50 12.89
N PHE A 92 -18.65 14.73 12.93
CA PHE A 92 -19.19 15.79 13.80
C PHE A 92 -20.67 16.04 13.52
N THR A 93 -21.06 16.14 12.26
CA THR A 93 -22.45 16.35 11.84
C THR A 93 -23.36 15.20 12.29
N VAL A 94 -22.91 13.95 12.07
CA VAL A 94 -23.61 12.74 12.51
C VAL A 94 -23.78 12.71 14.04
N PHE A 95 -22.70 12.94 14.78
CA PHE A 95 -22.73 12.94 16.25
C PHE A 95 -23.59 14.10 16.83
N LYS A 96 -23.57 15.26 16.20
CA LYS A 96 -24.40 16.38 16.58
C LYS A 96 -25.89 16.07 16.36
N LEU A 97 -26.22 15.42 15.24
CA LEU A 97 -27.58 14.97 14.94
C LEU A 97 -28.03 13.91 15.96
N ALA A 98 -27.21 12.87 16.22
CA ALA A 98 -27.47 11.85 17.22
C ALA A 98 -27.71 12.45 18.62
N ARG A 99 -26.90 13.42 19.03
CA ARG A 99 -26.98 14.06 20.35
C ARG A 99 -28.20 14.96 20.51
N THR A 100 -28.65 15.62 19.46
CA THR A 100 -29.76 16.58 19.49
C THR A 100 -31.11 15.95 19.21
N LYS A 101 -31.19 14.99 18.28
CA LYS A 101 -32.43 14.37 17.83
C LYS A 101 -32.52 12.88 18.15
N GLY A 102 -31.46 12.28 18.74
CA GLY A 102 -31.35 10.86 19.04
C GLY A 102 -30.92 10.03 17.82
N TRP A 103 -30.54 8.76 18.06
CA TRP A 103 -30.09 7.84 17.03
C TRP A 103 -31.17 7.53 15.97
N LEU A 104 -32.43 7.56 16.35
CA LEU A 104 -33.56 7.33 15.43
C LEU A 104 -33.59 8.36 14.27
N ALA A 105 -33.13 9.56 14.52
CA ALA A 105 -33.04 10.60 13.47
C ALA A 105 -32.01 10.28 12.37
N LEU A 106 -31.09 9.37 12.64
CA LEU A 106 -30.09 8.92 11.66
C LEU A 106 -30.59 7.73 10.80
N GLU A 107 -31.70 7.08 11.17
CA GLU A 107 -32.16 5.85 10.52
C GLU A 107 -32.35 6.04 9.01
N THR A 108 -32.99 7.13 8.58
CA THR A 108 -33.20 7.41 7.15
C THR A 108 -31.89 7.65 6.39
N HIS A 109 -30.88 8.25 7.04
CA HIS A 109 -29.55 8.49 6.46
C HIS A 109 -28.72 7.20 6.39
N ILE A 110 -28.90 6.28 7.34
CA ILE A 110 -28.20 5.00 7.43
C ILE A 110 -28.77 4.01 6.41
N GLU A 111 -30.11 3.97 6.26
CA GLU A 111 -30.77 3.02 5.34
C GLU A 111 -30.67 3.43 3.86
N GLN A 112 -30.57 4.73 3.59
CA GLN A 112 -30.41 5.28 2.23
C GLN A 112 -29.25 6.27 2.18
N PRO A 113 -27.99 5.80 2.38
CA PRO A 113 -26.85 6.68 2.54
C PRO A 113 -26.51 7.46 1.25
N GLU A 114 -26.83 6.91 0.09
CA GLU A 114 -26.61 7.59 -1.21
C GLU A 114 -27.57 8.76 -1.43
N GLU A 115 -28.77 8.72 -0.82
CA GLU A 115 -29.80 9.77 -0.91
C GLU A 115 -29.77 10.72 0.29
N SER A 116 -28.84 10.50 1.23
CA SER A 116 -28.74 11.25 2.47
C SER A 116 -28.21 12.67 2.23
N ASP A 117 -28.96 13.68 2.63
CA ASP A 117 -28.54 15.10 2.63
C ASP A 117 -27.38 15.38 3.60
N VAL A 118 -27.21 14.54 4.62
CA VAL A 118 -26.07 14.61 5.55
C VAL A 118 -24.79 14.17 4.84
N PHE A 119 -24.80 13.00 4.18
CA PHE A 119 -23.60 12.47 3.50
C PHE A 119 -23.32 13.20 2.18
N ALA A 120 -24.34 13.74 1.52
CA ALA A 120 -24.19 14.53 0.28
C ALA A 120 -23.37 15.81 0.47
N GLN A 121 -23.24 16.32 1.71
CA GLN A 121 -22.37 17.47 2.02
C GLN A 121 -20.88 17.10 1.95
N PHE A 122 -20.54 15.80 1.96
CA PHE A 122 -19.17 15.26 1.98
C PHE A 122 -18.95 14.28 0.82
N PRO A 123 -18.85 14.77 -0.43
CA PRO A 123 -18.80 13.91 -1.62
C PRO A 123 -17.62 12.92 -1.61
N SER A 124 -16.46 13.31 -1.08
CA SER A 124 -15.29 12.42 -0.96
C SER A 124 -15.59 11.20 -0.11
N PHE A 125 -16.31 11.36 0.98
CA PHE A 125 -16.74 10.26 1.84
C PHE A 125 -17.87 9.45 1.21
N GLN A 126 -18.92 10.11 0.68
CA GLN A 126 -20.08 9.45 0.09
C GLN A 126 -19.70 8.53 -1.08
N HIS A 127 -18.74 8.93 -1.91
CA HIS A 127 -18.23 8.10 -3.02
C HIS A 127 -17.34 6.94 -2.57
N ASN A 128 -16.90 6.94 -1.32
CA ASN A 128 -16.15 5.84 -0.74
C ASN A 128 -17.09 4.78 -0.17
N HIS A 129 -17.63 3.93 -1.05
CA HIS A 129 -18.64 2.93 -0.70
C HIS A 129 -18.24 2.06 0.50
N HIS A 130 -16.98 1.61 0.58
CA HIS A 130 -16.53 0.76 1.69
C HIS A 130 -16.54 1.49 3.04
N ALA A 131 -16.04 2.73 3.08
CA ALA A 131 -16.05 3.55 4.29
C ALA A 131 -17.48 3.94 4.70
N LEU A 132 -18.34 4.22 3.73
CA LEU A 132 -19.74 4.54 3.95
C LEU A 132 -20.49 3.34 4.56
N VAL A 133 -20.30 2.14 4.00
CA VAL A 133 -20.90 0.89 4.52
C VAL A 133 -20.40 0.63 5.94
N PHE A 134 -19.08 0.68 6.17
CA PHE A 134 -18.48 0.52 7.49
C PHE A 134 -19.16 1.43 8.53
N LEU A 135 -19.24 2.73 8.25
CA LEU A 135 -19.86 3.69 9.17
C LEU A 135 -21.35 3.37 9.40
N CYS A 136 -22.11 3.16 8.32
CA CYS A 136 -23.56 2.94 8.42
C CYS A 136 -23.90 1.66 9.20
N ASP A 137 -23.11 0.59 9.04
CA ASP A 137 -23.33 -0.66 9.77
C ASP A 137 -23.13 -0.49 11.27
N TYR A 138 -22.09 0.24 11.70
CA TYR A 138 -21.91 0.53 13.14
C TYR A 138 -22.98 1.49 13.67
N LEU A 139 -23.34 2.52 12.93
CA LEU A 139 -24.43 3.40 13.32
C LEU A 139 -25.77 2.64 13.44
N ARG A 140 -26.01 1.64 12.58
CA ARG A 140 -27.18 0.75 12.65
C ARG A 140 -27.17 -0.10 13.92
N ILE A 141 -26.03 -0.72 14.27
CA ILE A 141 -25.89 -1.50 15.50
C ILE A 141 -26.18 -0.62 16.73
N ILE A 142 -25.65 0.61 16.73
CA ILE A 142 -25.89 1.56 17.82
C ILE A 142 -27.37 1.97 17.89
N SER A 143 -28.01 2.25 16.75
CA SER A 143 -29.43 2.63 16.70
C SER A 143 -30.38 1.51 17.18
N LEU A 144 -29.97 0.24 17.07
CA LEU A 144 -30.67 -0.92 17.60
C LEU A 144 -30.54 -1.08 19.13
N GLY A 145 -29.79 -0.18 19.79
CA GLY A 145 -29.65 -0.11 21.25
C GLY A 145 -28.37 -0.75 21.82
N ASN A 146 -27.45 -1.21 20.98
CA ASN A 146 -26.12 -1.64 21.46
C ASN A 146 -25.16 -0.44 21.48
N GLU A 147 -25.17 0.27 22.62
CA GLU A 147 -24.29 1.43 22.83
C GLU A 147 -23.08 1.10 23.73
N ASN A 148 -22.77 -0.19 23.96
CA ASN A 148 -21.61 -0.59 24.77
C ASN A 148 -20.30 -0.28 24.04
N PRO A 149 -19.51 0.73 24.48
CA PRO A 149 -18.30 1.13 23.77
C PRO A 149 -17.26 0.00 23.68
N HIS A 150 -17.12 -0.86 24.72
CA HIS A 150 -16.12 -1.93 24.75
C HIS A 150 -16.44 -3.06 23.77
N GLU A 151 -17.74 -3.41 23.64
CA GLU A 151 -18.15 -4.43 22.67
C GLU A 151 -17.98 -3.94 21.24
N LEU A 152 -18.37 -2.70 20.98
CA LEU A 152 -18.23 -2.10 19.66
C LEU A 152 -16.76 -1.86 19.28
N GLU A 153 -15.93 -1.46 20.24
CA GLU A 153 -14.49 -1.32 20.02
C GLU A 153 -13.88 -2.66 19.62
N ALA A 154 -14.17 -3.74 20.35
CA ALA A 154 -13.66 -5.06 20.02
C ALA A 154 -14.14 -5.53 18.62
N LEU A 155 -15.42 -5.31 18.28
CA LEU A 155 -15.96 -5.68 16.97
C LEU A 155 -15.31 -4.88 15.83
N MET A 156 -15.14 -3.56 16.02
CA MET A 156 -14.45 -2.72 15.05
C MET A 156 -12.98 -3.11 14.87
N ASP A 157 -12.30 -3.52 15.95
CA ASP A 157 -10.90 -3.97 15.87
C ASP A 157 -10.78 -5.24 15.05
N GLU A 158 -11.63 -6.23 15.25
CA GLU A 158 -11.66 -7.47 14.46
C GLU A 158 -11.95 -7.21 12.98
N GLU A 159 -12.89 -6.31 12.67
CA GLU A 159 -13.20 -5.97 11.27
C GLU A 159 -12.04 -5.20 10.62
N ILE A 160 -11.47 -4.22 11.34
CA ILE A 160 -10.34 -3.43 10.84
C ILE A 160 -9.11 -4.33 10.64
N GLU A 161 -8.85 -5.29 11.53
CA GLU A 161 -7.77 -6.28 11.37
C GLU A 161 -8.00 -7.15 10.13
N THR A 162 -9.25 -7.56 9.89
CA THR A 162 -9.64 -8.30 8.67
C THR A 162 -9.39 -7.48 7.40
N ILE A 163 -9.78 -6.19 7.41
CA ILE A 163 -9.52 -5.27 6.30
C ILE A 163 -8.01 -5.08 6.11
N GLU A 164 -7.25 -4.86 7.20
CA GLU A 164 -5.80 -4.67 7.16
C GLU A 164 -5.08 -5.89 6.58
N HIS A 165 -5.49 -7.09 6.98
CA HIS A 165 -4.96 -8.33 6.45
C HIS A 165 -5.29 -8.49 4.96
N HIS A 166 -6.52 -8.22 4.57
CA HIS A 166 -6.97 -8.34 3.17
C HIS A 166 -6.26 -7.34 2.25
N GLU A 167 -6.21 -6.07 2.63
CA GLU A 167 -5.58 -5.01 1.82
C GLU A 167 -4.04 -5.11 1.83
N GLY A 168 -3.43 -5.62 2.91
CA GLY A 168 -1.99 -5.84 3.02
C GLY A 168 -1.49 -7.09 2.29
N HIS A 169 -2.37 -8.10 2.10
CA HIS A 169 -1.99 -9.40 1.53
C HIS A 169 -1.31 -9.32 0.16
N PRO A 170 -1.74 -8.48 -0.81
CA PRO A 170 -1.05 -8.30 -2.08
C PRO A 170 0.41 -7.84 -1.94
N GLY A 171 0.68 -6.92 -1.00
CA GLY A 171 2.04 -6.44 -0.71
C GLY A 171 2.92 -7.55 -0.14
N HIS A 172 2.41 -8.32 0.82
CA HIS A 172 3.11 -9.46 1.41
C HIS A 172 3.39 -10.57 0.39
N ALA A 173 2.45 -10.85 -0.51
CA ALA A 173 2.63 -11.84 -1.58
C ALA A 173 3.76 -11.44 -2.54
N VAL A 174 3.85 -10.16 -2.92
CA VAL A 174 4.95 -9.64 -3.75
C VAL A 174 6.27 -9.65 -2.96
N GLN A 175 6.26 -9.38 -1.64
CA GLN A 175 7.45 -9.48 -0.79
C GLN A 175 7.97 -10.92 -0.74
N THR A 176 7.10 -11.91 -0.55
CA THR A 176 7.47 -13.34 -0.57
C THR A 176 8.09 -13.73 -1.92
N MET A 177 7.55 -13.22 -3.02
CA MET A 177 8.16 -13.41 -4.35
C MET A 177 9.55 -12.75 -4.41
N ALA A 178 9.69 -11.52 -3.90
CA ALA A 178 10.98 -10.82 -3.88
C ALA A 178 12.05 -11.60 -3.12
N ASP A 179 11.69 -12.18 -1.97
CA ASP A 179 12.60 -12.95 -1.11
C ASP A 179 13.08 -14.24 -1.78
N GLY A 180 12.31 -14.80 -2.71
CA GLY A 180 12.67 -15.97 -3.51
C GLY A 180 13.59 -15.67 -4.70
N ILE A 181 13.56 -14.46 -5.23
CA ILE A 181 14.30 -14.08 -6.45
C ILE A 181 15.82 -14.29 -6.33
N PRO A 182 16.52 -13.97 -5.22
CA PRO A 182 17.96 -14.23 -5.09
C PRO A 182 18.32 -15.71 -5.22
N ALA A 183 17.53 -16.60 -4.64
CA ALA A 183 17.74 -18.05 -4.78
C ALA A 183 17.56 -18.52 -6.24
N LEU A 184 16.61 -17.95 -6.96
CA LEU A 184 16.43 -18.20 -8.39
C LEU A 184 17.60 -17.65 -9.21
N GLY A 185 18.22 -16.55 -8.78
CA GLY A 185 19.48 -16.06 -9.36
C GLY A 185 20.63 -17.06 -9.22
N ILE A 186 20.71 -17.78 -8.10
CA ILE A 186 21.69 -18.86 -7.93
C ILE A 186 21.36 -20.02 -8.86
N VAL A 187 20.11 -20.39 -9.03
CA VAL A 187 19.69 -21.44 -9.99
C VAL A 187 20.13 -21.06 -11.40
N ALA A 188 19.88 -19.84 -11.82
CA ALA A 188 20.29 -19.33 -13.13
C ALA A 188 21.83 -19.40 -13.31
N ALA A 189 22.58 -18.96 -12.31
CA ALA A 189 24.04 -19.03 -12.31
C ALA A 189 24.56 -20.48 -12.42
N VAL A 190 23.97 -21.42 -11.67
CA VAL A 190 24.35 -22.84 -11.74
C VAL A 190 24.09 -23.41 -13.14
N LEU A 191 22.94 -23.10 -13.73
CA LEU A 191 22.66 -23.51 -15.11
C LEU A 191 23.66 -22.90 -16.12
N GLY A 192 24.07 -21.66 -15.90
CA GLY A 192 25.14 -21.02 -16.68
C GLY A 192 26.50 -21.73 -16.54
N VAL A 193 26.86 -22.17 -15.32
CA VAL A 193 28.09 -22.97 -15.08
C VAL A 193 28.00 -24.32 -15.76
N ILE A 194 26.86 -25.03 -15.66
CA ILE A 194 26.65 -26.33 -16.34
C ILE A 194 26.85 -26.16 -17.87
N LYS A 195 26.28 -25.10 -18.45
CA LYS A 195 26.47 -24.75 -19.86
C LYS A 195 27.95 -24.51 -20.20
N THR A 196 28.69 -23.83 -19.32
CA THR A 196 30.12 -23.57 -19.48
C THR A 196 30.93 -24.86 -19.45
N MET A 197 30.61 -25.79 -18.54
CA MET A 197 31.29 -27.10 -18.47
C MET A 197 31.09 -27.93 -19.73
N ALA A 198 29.95 -27.82 -20.41
CA ALA A 198 29.73 -28.46 -21.71
C ALA A 198 30.65 -27.92 -22.83
N SER A 199 31.22 -26.72 -22.64
CA SER A 199 32.12 -26.03 -23.56
C SER A 199 33.60 -26.02 -23.10
N ILE A 200 34.01 -26.94 -22.21
CA ILE A 200 35.31 -26.91 -21.55
C ILE A 200 36.52 -27.03 -22.54
N SER A 201 36.29 -27.57 -23.73
CA SER A 201 37.30 -27.68 -24.81
C SER A 201 37.43 -26.42 -25.67
N GLU A 202 36.57 -25.41 -25.44
CA GLU A 202 36.64 -24.15 -26.18
C GLU A 202 37.80 -23.26 -25.69
N PRO A 203 38.24 -22.27 -26.51
CA PRO A 203 39.30 -21.35 -26.10
C PRO A 203 38.99 -20.61 -24.81
N PRO A 204 40.01 -20.25 -23.99
CA PRO A 204 39.85 -19.56 -22.70
C PRO A 204 39.02 -18.28 -22.78
N GLU A 205 39.06 -17.56 -23.90
CA GLU A 205 38.26 -16.36 -24.12
C GLU A 205 36.75 -16.65 -24.17
N VAL A 206 36.37 -17.80 -24.75
CA VAL A 206 34.98 -18.28 -24.81
C VAL A 206 34.51 -18.69 -23.43
N LEU A 207 35.34 -19.48 -22.72
CA LEU A 207 35.08 -19.90 -21.36
C LEU A 207 34.90 -18.69 -20.41
N GLY A 208 35.78 -17.69 -20.51
CA GLY A 208 35.70 -16.45 -19.74
C GLY A 208 34.37 -15.69 -19.94
N LYS A 209 33.88 -15.63 -21.18
CA LYS A 209 32.59 -15.02 -21.49
C LYS A 209 31.40 -15.84 -20.90
N LEU A 210 31.44 -17.17 -20.98
CA LEU A 210 30.40 -18.04 -20.43
C LEU A 210 30.37 -17.97 -18.90
N ILE A 211 31.50 -17.99 -18.22
CA ILE A 211 31.61 -17.83 -16.77
C ILE A 211 31.11 -16.43 -16.35
N GLY A 212 31.54 -15.40 -17.05
CA GLY A 212 31.08 -14.03 -16.80
C GLY A 212 29.56 -13.89 -16.96
N GLY A 213 28.99 -14.54 -17.99
CA GLY A 213 27.56 -14.61 -18.20
C GLY A 213 26.81 -15.30 -17.05
N ALA A 214 27.32 -16.46 -16.57
CA ALA A 214 26.73 -17.18 -15.44
C ALA A 214 26.67 -16.34 -14.15
N LEU A 215 27.70 -15.51 -13.88
CA LEU A 215 27.72 -14.62 -12.72
C LEU A 215 26.66 -13.50 -12.81
N VAL A 216 26.24 -13.13 -14.03
CA VAL A 216 25.15 -12.15 -14.22
C VAL A 216 23.85 -12.63 -13.60
N GLY A 217 23.56 -13.94 -13.61
CA GLY A 217 22.36 -14.51 -12.97
C GLY A 217 22.29 -14.20 -11.48
N THR A 218 23.38 -14.45 -10.74
CA THR A 218 23.44 -14.13 -9.30
C THR A 218 23.31 -12.61 -9.06
N PHE A 219 24.02 -11.80 -9.83
CA PHE A 219 23.94 -10.35 -9.75
C PHE A 219 22.50 -9.87 -9.97
N LEU A 220 21.85 -10.31 -11.05
CA LEU A 220 20.48 -9.93 -11.38
C LEU A 220 19.48 -10.38 -10.32
N GLY A 221 19.61 -11.61 -9.80
CA GLY A 221 18.74 -12.12 -8.75
C GLY A 221 18.74 -11.21 -7.53
N VAL A 222 19.91 -10.88 -6.99
CA VAL A 222 20.05 -9.99 -5.82
C VAL A 222 19.59 -8.57 -6.17
N TRP A 223 19.99 -8.05 -7.30
CA TRP A 223 19.71 -6.69 -7.71
C TRP A 223 18.21 -6.45 -7.99
N LEU A 224 17.54 -7.36 -8.69
CA LEU A 224 16.10 -7.29 -8.96
C LEU A 224 15.29 -7.40 -7.66
N SER A 225 15.67 -8.33 -6.77
CA SER A 225 14.98 -8.50 -5.50
C SER A 225 15.05 -7.24 -4.65
N TYR A 226 16.24 -6.91 -4.15
CA TYR A 226 16.42 -5.85 -3.15
C TYR A 226 16.44 -4.44 -3.76
N GLY A 227 16.80 -4.31 -5.03
CA GLY A 227 16.82 -3.01 -5.71
C GLY A 227 15.47 -2.59 -6.29
N MET A 228 14.58 -3.54 -6.60
CA MET A 228 13.33 -3.22 -7.31
C MET A 228 12.10 -3.85 -6.66
N VAL A 229 12.02 -5.18 -6.58
CA VAL A 229 10.77 -5.87 -6.22
C VAL A 229 10.42 -5.69 -4.75
N ALA A 230 11.37 -5.84 -3.83
CA ALA A 230 11.13 -5.64 -2.39
C ALA A 230 10.74 -4.19 -2.04
N PRO A 231 11.40 -3.12 -2.56
CA PRO A 231 10.92 -1.76 -2.37
C PRO A 231 9.52 -1.49 -2.93
N ILE A 232 9.14 -2.13 -4.04
CA ILE A 232 7.79 -2.05 -4.59
C ILE A 232 6.80 -2.71 -3.64
N ALA A 233 7.08 -3.92 -3.14
CA ALA A 233 6.25 -4.64 -2.18
C ALA A 233 6.05 -3.84 -0.90
N SER A 234 7.12 -3.30 -0.32
CA SER A 234 7.04 -2.41 0.86
C SER A 234 6.18 -1.18 0.59
N ALA A 235 6.29 -0.56 -0.59
CA ALA A 235 5.47 0.60 -0.94
C ALA A 235 3.98 0.23 -1.12
N MET A 236 3.66 -1.02 -1.52
CA MET A 236 2.29 -1.53 -1.59
C MET A 236 1.71 -1.71 -0.19
N THR A 237 2.46 -2.34 0.73
CA THR A 237 2.04 -2.53 2.13
C THR A 237 1.80 -1.18 2.83
N THR A 238 2.73 -0.23 2.73
CA THR A 238 2.56 1.12 3.30
C THR A 238 1.30 1.82 2.75
N LYS A 239 0.99 1.62 1.47
CA LYS A 239 -0.23 2.20 0.91
C LYS A 239 -1.48 1.58 1.48
N ALA A 240 -1.52 0.25 1.64
CA ALA A 240 -2.64 -0.46 2.28
C ALA A 240 -2.83 0.01 3.74
N GLU A 241 -1.74 0.14 4.52
CA GLU A 241 -1.79 0.68 5.88
C GLU A 241 -2.41 2.08 5.93
N THR A 242 -2.11 2.94 4.94
CA THR A 242 -2.69 4.29 4.85
C THR A 242 -4.19 4.24 4.57
N GLU A 243 -4.67 3.28 3.78
CA GLU A 243 -6.10 3.07 3.53
C GLU A 243 -6.83 2.61 4.80
N VAL A 244 -6.24 1.71 5.57
CA VAL A 244 -6.79 1.22 6.85
C VAL A 244 -6.84 2.30 7.92
N MET A 245 -5.92 3.26 7.91
CA MET A 245 -5.90 4.40 8.85
C MET A 245 -7.22 5.19 8.85
N TYR A 246 -7.92 5.23 7.72
CA TYR A 246 -9.19 5.92 7.57
C TYR A 246 -10.29 5.28 8.44
N TYR A 247 -10.36 3.94 8.48
CA TYR A 247 -11.27 3.17 9.32
C TYR A 247 -10.91 3.29 10.80
N LYS A 248 -9.62 3.22 11.13
CA LYS A 248 -9.13 3.43 12.51
C LYS A 248 -9.49 4.83 13.03
N CYS A 249 -9.45 5.85 12.17
CA CYS A 249 -9.87 7.22 12.50
C CYS A 249 -11.37 7.28 12.82
N MET A 250 -12.23 6.63 12.01
CA MET A 250 -13.66 6.53 12.29
C MET A 250 -13.94 5.82 13.62
N LYS A 251 -13.28 4.67 13.86
CA LYS A 251 -13.42 3.92 15.13
C LYS A 251 -13.12 4.82 16.32
N VAL A 252 -11.98 5.53 16.32
CA VAL A 252 -11.58 6.39 17.45
C VAL A 252 -12.65 7.46 17.75
N ALA A 253 -13.22 8.08 16.73
CA ALA A 253 -14.27 9.08 16.92
C ALA A 253 -15.58 8.48 17.46
N ILE A 254 -16.01 7.33 16.91
CA ILE A 254 -17.24 6.64 17.37
C ILE A 254 -17.11 6.23 18.84
N ILE A 255 -16.01 5.58 19.19
CA ILE A 255 -15.78 5.12 20.57
C ILE A 255 -15.68 6.28 21.55
N ALA A 256 -14.99 7.37 21.18
CA ALA A 256 -14.95 8.58 22.01
C ALA A 256 -16.37 9.16 22.25
N PHE A 257 -17.20 9.20 21.20
CA PHE A 257 -18.56 9.69 21.30
C PHE A 257 -19.44 8.79 22.17
N LEU A 258 -19.36 7.49 22.04
CA LEU A 258 -20.10 6.50 22.86
C LEU A 258 -19.66 6.55 24.33
N ASN A 259 -18.43 6.87 24.62
CA ASN A 259 -17.94 7.12 25.98
C ASN A 259 -18.44 8.46 26.57
N GLY A 260 -19.33 9.17 25.87
CA GLY A 260 -19.98 10.39 26.35
C GLY A 260 -19.28 11.70 25.96
N ALA A 261 -18.23 11.65 25.16
CA ALA A 261 -17.58 12.86 24.69
C ALA A 261 -18.53 13.73 23.87
N ALA A 262 -18.38 15.06 23.98
CA ALA A 262 -19.11 15.97 23.09
C ALA A 262 -18.67 15.74 21.62
N PRO A 263 -19.54 15.98 20.62
CA PRO A 263 -19.20 15.76 19.21
C PRO A 263 -17.87 16.37 18.79
N GLN A 264 -17.60 17.61 19.20
CA GLN A 264 -16.33 18.29 18.91
C GLN A 264 -15.14 17.61 19.58
N VAL A 265 -15.30 17.09 20.80
CA VAL A 265 -14.25 16.37 21.51
C VAL A 265 -13.99 15.00 20.86
N ALA A 266 -15.05 14.31 20.43
CA ALA A 266 -14.92 13.01 19.77
C ALA A 266 -14.09 13.11 18.47
N VAL A 267 -14.35 14.10 17.63
CA VAL A 267 -13.57 14.31 16.40
C VAL A 267 -12.16 14.81 16.69
N GLU A 268 -11.93 15.51 17.83
CA GLU A 268 -10.57 15.88 18.26
C GLU A 268 -9.74 14.65 18.67
N PHE A 269 -10.34 13.60 19.26
CA PHE A 269 -9.70 12.32 19.50
C PHE A 269 -9.25 11.69 18.18
N ALA A 270 -10.12 11.67 17.17
CA ALA A 270 -9.78 11.17 15.83
C ALA A 270 -8.65 11.99 15.19
N ARG A 271 -8.67 13.33 15.30
CA ARG A 271 -7.60 14.18 14.80
C ARG A 271 -6.26 13.85 15.46
N LYS A 272 -6.25 13.66 16.78
CA LYS A 272 -5.03 13.32 17.55
C LYS A 272 -4.47 11.95 17.23
N PHE A 273 -5.28 11.05 16.74
CA PHE A 273 -4.88 9.72 16.30
C PHE A 273 -4.05 9.75 14.99
N LEU A 274 -4.25 10.76 14.16
CA LEU A 274 -3.59 10.84 12.85
C LEU A 274 -2.09 11.15 12.96
N PRO A 275 -1.25 10.57 12.09
CA PRO A 275 0.16 10.94 11.93
C PRO A 275 0.34 12.42 11.59
N HIS A 276 1.45 13.02 12.01
CA HIS A 276 1.69 14.46 11.88
C HIS A 276 1.65 15.00 10.45
N ASP A 277 2.03 14.20 9.47
CA ASP A 277 2.09 14.58 8.05
C ASP A 277 0.72 14.78 7.42
N ILE A 278 -0.31 14.08 7.93
CA ILE A 278 -1.71 14.19 7.47
C ILE A 278 -2.65 14.77 8.54
N GLN A 279 -2.16 15.03 9.74
CA GLN A 279 -2.95 15.59 10.83
C GLN A 279 -3.26 17.07 10.56
N PRO A 280 -4.55 17.47 10.45
CA PRO A 280 -4.91 18.89 10.42
C PRO A 280 -4.57 19.58 11.75
N SER A 281 -4.31 20.89 11.73
CA SER A 281 -4.17 21.66 12.97
C SER A 281 -5.51 21.75 13.68
N PHE A 282 -5.48 22.08 14.97
CA PHE A 282 -6.70 22.31 15.75
C PHE A 282 -7.55 23.44 15.13
N GLN A 283 -6.89 24.52 14.71
CA GLN A 283 -7.57 25.68 14.13
C GLN A 283 -8.22 25.35 12.79
N GLU A 284 -7.53 24.64 11.89
CA GLU A 284 -8.10 24.22 10.61
C GLU A 284 -9.37 23.39 10.78
N LEU A 285 -9.35 22.44 11.72
CA LEU A 285 -10.54 21.63 11.98
C LEU A 285 -11.66 22.46 12.62
N GLU A 286 -11.35 23.30 13.61
CA GLU A 286 -12.33 24.14 14.29
C GLU A 286 -13.01 25.14 13.33
N GLU A 287 -12.24 25.80 12.47
CA GLU A 287 -12.78 26.70 11.43
C GLU A 287 -13.76 25.93 10.51
N LYS A 288 -13.37 24.75 10.05
CA LYS A 288 -14.22 23.92 9.19
C LYS A 288 -15.50 23.48 9.89
N LEU A 289 -15.43 23.06 11.16
CA LEU A 289 -16.60 22.66 11.94
C LEU A 289 -17.57 23.82 12.17
N ASN A 290 -17.08 25.05 12.31
CA ASN A 290 -17.89 26.24 12.49
C ASN A 290 -18.60 26.71 11.20
N GLU A 291 -18.08 26.34 10.04
CA GLU A 291 -18.70 26.63 8.73
C GLU A 291 -19.85 25.68 8.39
N LEU A 292 -19.97 24.55 9.10
CA LEU A 292 -21.00 23.55 8.81
C LEU A 292 -22.41 24.08 9.14
N PRO A 293 -23.39 23.80 8.26
CA PRO A 293 -24.78 24.17 8.53
C PRO A 293 -25.31 23.47 9.77
N ALA A 294 -26.34 24.04 10.40
CA ALA A 294 -27.01 23.36 11.49
C ALA A 294 -27.63 22.05 10.97
N PRO A 295 -27.44 20.90 11.65
CA PRO A 295 -28.01 19.63 11.19
C PRO A 295 -29.54 19.70 11.11
N GLY A 296 -30.10 19.50 9.92
CA GLY A 296 -31.55 19.50 9.68
C GLY A 296 -32.18 20.90 9.62
N ALA A 297 -31.44 21.90 9.11
CA ALA A 297 -32.01 23.17 8.68
C ALA A 297 -32.61 23.04 7.30
#